data_5f36174f8adc3ad0497e6b53316eedb0
#
_entry.id   5f36174f8adc3ad0497e6b53316eedb0
#
_cell.length_a   1.000
_cell.length_b   1.000
_cell.length_c   1.000
_cell.angle_alpha   90.00
_cell.angle_beta   90.00
_cell.angle_gamma   90.00
#
_symmetry.space_group_name_H-M   'P 1'
#
loop_
_entity.id
_entity.type
_entity.pdbx_description
1 polymer ?
#
loop_
_entity_poly.entity_id
_entity_poly.type
_entity_poly.pdbx_seq_one_letter_code
_entity_poly.pdbx_strand_id
1 'polypeptide(L)'
;HHRADGAGAARSQRTIAVLPFQNLAGDASQDYLRLALPDEVVTTLSYSPALAVRPFASTQKYAKGDVDPQTAGRELRVADVLAGHFQQEGDQLRVTLEVIDTDSNRLLWRDTSSAARGDTIALRQQIGQRLRQGLFPIFGAAAPAVETETKPKNPEAYDLYLRSKSS
;
A
#
# COMPACT_ATOMS: atom_id res chain seq x y z
N HIS A 1 12.60 22.73 -18.16
CA HIS A 1 12.21 22.44 -17.68
C HIS A 1 12.04 22.49 -17.46
N HIS A 2 11.95 22.75 -17.32
CA HIS A 2 11.49 22.56 -16.69
C HIS A 2 11.19 22.70 -16.34
N ARG A 3 10.97 23.03 -16.24
CA ARG A 3 10.54 23.04 -15.60
C ARG A 3 10.30 23.22 -14.97
N ALA A 4 10.11 23.55 -14.94
CA ALA A 4 9.68 23.49 -14.17
C ALA A 4 9.38 23.55 -13.73
N ASP A 5 9.03 23.79 -13.60
CA ASP A 5 8.59 23.64 -13.08
C ASP A 5 8.15 23.34 -12.73
N GLY A 6 7.79 23.57 -12.48
CA GLY A 6 7.21 23.08 -11.96
C GLY A 6 6.98 22.66 -11.81
N ALA A 7 6.34 23.09 -11.99
CA ALA A 7 5.71 22.12 -11.78
C ALA A 7 6.28 21.33 -10.99
N GLY A 8 7.06 21.54 -10.91
CA GLY A 8 7.74 20.76 -10.35
C GLY A 8 7.46 20.09 -9.21
N ALA A 9 7.01 20.60 -8.33
CA ALA A 9 6.92 19.90 -7.16
C ALA A 9 6.07 18.77 -7.29
N ALA A 10 5.04 18.99 -7.91
CA ALA A 10 4.14 17.96 -8.01
C ALA A 10 4.77 16.81 -8.58
N ARG A 11 5.70 17.12 -9.25
CA ARG A 11 6.33 16.11 -9.88
C ARG A 11 7.15 15.37 -9.01
N SER A 12 7.21 15.69 -7.82
CA SER A 12 8.02 14.90 -6.97
C SER A 12 7.27 13.74 -6.39
N GLN A 13 6.49 13.07 -7.21
CA GLN A 13 5.88 11.82 -6.79
C GLN A 13 6.96 10.81 -6.46
N ARG A 14 6.72 10.09 -5.38
CA ARG A 14 7.61 9.03 -4.98
C ARG A 14 7.18 7.74 -5.64
N THR A 15 8.11 7.05 -6.27
CA THR A 15 7.78 5.81 -6.97
C THR A 15 7.78 4.62 -6.01
N ILE A 16 6.80 3.75 -6.15
CA ILE A 16 6.67 2.58 -5.29
C ILE A 16 6.19 1.39 -6.10
N ALA A 17 6.70 0.21 -5.76
CA ALA A 17 6.26 -1.04 -6.34
C ALA A 17 5.73 -1.94 -5.24
N VAL A 18 4.68 -2.69 -5.53
CA VAL A 18 4.07 -3.63 -4.59
C VAL A 18 4.35 -5.04 -5.10
N LEU A 19 5.09 -5.83 -4.32
CA LEU A 19 5.46 -7.18 -4.70
C LEU A 19 4.36 -8.18 -4.36
N PRO A 20 4.31 -9.33 -5.03
CA PRO A 20 3.46 -10.43 -4.58
C PRO A 20 3.78 -10.79 -3.13
N PHE A 21 2.77 -11.20 -2.38
CA PHE A 21 2.94 -11.51 -0.98
C PHE A 21 3.36 -12.97 -0.80
N GLN A 22 4.01 -13.25 0.33
CA GLN A 22 4.43 -14.60 0.68
C GLN A 22 3.39 -15.26 1.56
N ASN A 23 3.08 -16.51 1.24
CA ASN A 23 2.19 -17.34 2.05
C ASN A 23 3.07 -18.19 2.99
N LEU A 24 3.27 -17.72 4.22
CA LEU A 24 4.22 -18.34 5.14
C LEU A 24 3.80 -19.73 5.60
N ALA A 25 2.49 -19.95 5.76
CA ALA A 25 2.01 -21.25 6.22
C ALA A 25 1.93 -22.29 5.10
N GLY A 26 1.96 -21.83 3.85
CA GLY A 26 1.88 -22.74 2.72
C GLY A 26 0.52 -23.35 2.50
N ASP A 27 -0.54 -22.82 3.10
CA ASP A 27 -1.89 -23.33 2.92
C ASP A 27 -2.36 -23.01 1.49
N ALA A 28 -2.51 -24.07 0.67
CA ALA A 28 -2.83 -23.90 -0.73
C ALA A 28 -4.18 -23.20 -0.94
N SER A 29 -5.12 -23.36 -0.01
CA SER A 29 -6.44 -22.73 -0.15
C SER A 29 -6.35 -21.21 -0.06
N GLN A 30 -5.27 -20.68 0.47
CA GLN A 30 -5.06 -19.24 0.63
C GLN A 30 -4.03 -18.70 -0.34
N ASP A 31 -3.49 -19.53 -1.23
CA ASP A 31 -2.42 -19.10 -2.11
C ASP A 31 -2.82 -17.97 -3.05
N TYR A 32 -4.11 -17.88 -3.38
CA TYR A 32 -4.60 -16.79 -4.23
C TYR A 32 -4.36 -15.40 -3.61
N LEU A 33 -4.24 -15.34 -2.29
CA LEU A 33 -4.00 -14.07 -1.59
C LEU A 33 -2.63 -13.48 -1.90
N ARG A 34 -1.70 -14.31 -2.38
CA ARG A 34 -0.37 -13.81 -2.75
C ARG A 34 -0.45 -12.72 -3.82
N LEU A 35 -1.49 -12.76 -4.65
CA LEU A 35 -1.70 -11.76 -5.69
C LEU A 35 -2.89 -10.85 -5.37
N ALA A 36 -3.92 -11.38 -4.74
CA ALA A 36 -5.13 -10.60 -4.45
C ALA A 36 -4.88 -9.49 -3.45
N LEU A 37 -4.07 -9.75 -2.43
CA LEU A 37 -3.78 -8.71 -1.43
C LEU A 37 -2.91 -7.58 -1.98
N PRO A 38 -1.81 -7.87 -2.69
CA PRO A 38 -1.06 -6.76 -3.29
C PRO A 38 -1.86 -5.98 -4.33
N ASP A 39 -2.77 -6.62 -5.04
CA ASP A 39 -3.63 -5.89 -5.97
C ASP A 39 -4.49 -4.86 -5.24
N GLU A 40 -5.04 -5.24 -4.10
CA GLU A 40 -5.80 -4.31 -3.26
C GLU A 40 -4.92 -3.17 -2.75
N VAL A 41 -3.69 -3.47 -2.38
CA VAL A 41 -2.73 -2.45 -1.93
C VAL A 41 -2.43 -1.47 -3.06
N VAL A 42 -2.22 -1.96 -4.28
CA VAL A 42 -1.99 -1.10 -5.43
C VAL A 42 -3.16 -0.15 -5.63
N THR A 43 -4.38 -0.67 -5.54
CA THR A 43 -5.58 0.15 -5.68
C THR A 43 -5.60 1.26 -4.65
N THR A 44 -5.34 0.91 -3.39
CA THR A 44 -5.36 1.89 -2.30
C THR A 44 -4.27 2.94 -2.48
N LEU A 45 -3.05 2.52 -2.79
CA LEU A 45 -1.93 3.46 -2.96
C LEU A 45 -2.16 4.41 -4.12
N SER A 46 -2.88 3.96 -5.14
CA SER A 46 -3.12 4.77 -6.34
C SER A 46 -4.00 5.98 -6.06
N TYR A 47 -4.69 6.01 -4.93
CA TYR A 47 -5.47 7.18 -4.56
C TYR A 47 -4.61 8.32 -4.01
N SER A 48 -3.36 8.06 -3.67
CA SER A 48 -2.49 9.12 -3.15
C SER A 48 -1.79 9.85 -4.28
N PRO A 49 -1.94 11.17 -4.39
CA PRO A 49 -1.24 11.93 -5.42
C PRO A 49 0.27 12.01 -5.15
N ALA A 50 0.71 11.63 -3.96
CA ALA A 50 2.12 11.63 -3.62
C ALA A 50 2.88 10.44 -4.19
N LEU A 51 2.15 9.41 -4.64
CA LEU A 51 2.77 8.15 -5.04
C LEU A 51 2.55 7.87 -6.52
N ALA A 52 3.61 7.44 -7.18
CA ALA A 52 3.55 6.88 -8.52
C ALA A 52 3.73 5.37 -8.37
N VAL A 53 2.63 4.63 -8.46
CA VAL A 53 2.63 3.20 -8.19
C VAL A 53 2.86 2.43 -9.48
N ARG A 54 3.81 1.47 -9.44
CA ARG A 54 4.02 0.60 -10.60
C ARG A 54 2.78 -0.29 -10.81
N PRO A 55 2.38 -0.51 -12.06
CA PRO A 55 1.24 -1.40 -12.33
C PRO A 55 1.48 -2.80 -11.77
N PHE A 56 0.41 -3.44 -11.35
CA PHE A 56 0.48 -4.79 -10.82
C PHE A 56 1.17 -5.75 -11.81
N ALA A 57 0.92 -5.58 -13.10
CA ALA A 57 1.53 -6.43 -14.12
C ALA A 57 3.06 -6.37 -14.08
N SER A 58 3.64 -5.25 -13.68
CA SER A 58 5.09 -5.10 -13.65
C SER A 58 5.75 -5.95 -12.58
N THR A 59 5.01 -6.33 -11.55
CA THR A 59 5.56 -7.10 -10.43
C THR A 59 5.17 -8.57 -10.44
N GLN A 60 4.28 -8.98 -11.35
CA GLN A 60 3.84 -10.39 -11.40
C GLN A 60 4.97 -11.37 -11.67
N LYS A 61 6.03 -10.91 -12.34
CA LYS A 61 7.17 -11.80 -12.62
C LYS A 61 7.85 -12.31 -11.36
N TYR A 62 7.60 -11.65 -10.23
CA TYR A 62 8.18 -12.08 -8.95
C TYR A 62 7.28 -13.05 -8.20
N ALA A 63 6.16 -13.47 -8.78
CA ALA A 63 5.20 -14.32 -8.07
C ALA A 63 5.69 -15.74 -7.85
N LYS A 64 6.66 -16.20 -8.61
CA LYS A 64 7.06 -17.61 -8.55
C LYS A 64 8.08 -17.93 -7.49
N GLY A 65 8.67 -16.96 -6.86
CA GLY A 65 9.70 -17.25 -5.88
C GLY A 65 9.92 -16.10 -4.95
N ASP A 66 10.78 -16.34 -3.99
CA ASP A 66 11.16 -15.30 -3.06
C ASP A 66 12.12 -14.36 -3.78
N VAL A 67 11.76 -13.11 -3.83
CA VAL A 67 12.64 -12.10 -4.38
C VAL A 67 13.03 -11.17 -3.25
N ASP A 68 14.31 -10.79 -3.23
CA ASP A 68 14.75 -9.77 -2.30
C ASP A 68 14.10 -8.44 -2.67
N PRO A 69 13.38 -7.79 -1.74
CA PRO A 69 12.68 -6.56 -2.08
C PRO A 69 13.60 -5.46 -2.61
N GLN A 70 14.80 -5.32 -2.06
CA GLN A 70 15.72 -4.32 -2.56
C GLN A 70 16.14 -4.59 -4.01
N THR A 71 16.40 -5.85 -4.32
CA THR A 71 16.75 -6.24 -5.68
C THR A 71 15.61 -5.92 -6.64
N ALA A 72 14.39 -6.28 -6.26
CA ALA A 72 13.24 -5.98 -7.10
C ALA A 72 13.07 -4.47 -7.30
N GLY A 73 13.27 -3.70 -6.23
CA GLY A 73 13.15 -2.25 -6.32
C GLY A 73 14.14 -1.64 -7.28
N ARG A 74 15.36 -2.15 -7.29
CA ARG A 74 16.38 -1.68 -8.23
C ARG A 74 16.03 -2.05 -9.67
N GLU A 75 15.55 -3.26 -9.88
CA GLU A 75 15.16 -3.69 -11.22
C GLU A 75 13.99 -2.87 -11.75
N LEU A 76 13.05 -2.55 -10.87
CA LEU A 76 11.86 -1.78 -11.26
C LEU A 76 12.11 -0.27 -11.24
N ARG A 77 13.27 0.14 -10.76
CA ARG A 77 13.66 1.55 -10.70
C ARG A 77 12.66 2.37 -9.90
N VAL A 78 12.32 1.88 -8.71
CA VAL A 78 11.43 2.59 -7.80
C VAL A 78 12.18 3.02 -6.55
N ALA A 79 11.71 4.09 -5.93
CA ALA A 79 12.31 4.58 -4.69
C ALA A 79 12.00 3.66 -3.52
N ASP A 80 10.81 3.08 -3.49
CA ASP A 80 10.35 2.26 -2.38
C ASP A 80 9.70 0.99 -2.87
N VAL A 81 9.73 -0.04 -2.01
CA VAL A 81 9.09 -1.31 -2.30
C VAL A 81 8.21 -1.69 -1.13
N LEU A 82 6.98 -2.06 -1.42
CA LEU A 82 6.08 -2.65 -0.43
C LEU A 82 6.08 -4.16 -0.61
N ALA A 83 6.44 -4.87 0.44
CA ALA A 83 6.42 -6.33 0.49
C ALA A 83 5.48 -6.76 1.60
N GLY A 84 4.97 -7.96 1.51
CA GLY A 84 4.06 -8.46 2.53
C GLY A 84 4.10 -9.96 2.63
N HIS A 85 3.59 -10.45 3.76
CA HIS A 85 3.41 -11.88 3.96
C HIS A 85 2.18 -12.09 4.81
N PHE A 86 1.65 -13.29 4.75
CA PHE A 86 0.47 -13.64 5.54
C PHE A 86 0.57 -15.05 6.08
N GLN A 87 -0.16 -15.28 7.15
CA GLN A 87 -0.13 -16.54 7.86
C GLN A 87 -1.43 -16.73 8.62
N GLN A 88 -1.98 -17.94 8.54
CA GLN A 88 -3.14 -18.29 9.33
C GLN A 88 -2.67 -18.61 10.75
N GLU A 89 -3.29 -17.99 11.75
CA GLU A 89 -3.02 -18.24 13.16
C GLU A 89 -4.33 -18.55 13.83
N GLY A 90 -4.61 -19.83 14.08
CA GLY A 90 -5.90 -20.23 14.58
C GLY A 90 -6.99 -19.91 13.56
N ASP A 91 -7.99 -19.17 13.98
CA ASP A 91 -9.06 -18.73 13.10
C ASP A 91 -8.89 -17.32 12.56
N GLN A 92 -7.68 -16.74 12.72
CA GLN A 92 -7.36 -15.42 12.24
C GLN A 92 -6.34 -15.50 11.12
N LEU A 93 -6.54 -14.72 10.07
CA LEU A 93 -5.53 -14.53 9.04
C LEU A 93 -4.78 -13.24 9.37
N ARG A 94 -3.48 -13.33 9.48
CA ARG A 94 -2.62 -12.20 9.84
C ARG A 94 -1.80 -11.79 8.63
N VAL A 95 -1.82 -10.51 8.31
CA VAL A 95 -1.08 -9.97 7.16
C VAL A 95 -0.14 -8.89 7.66
N THR A 96 1.13 -9.01 7.30
CA THR A 96 2.14 -8.01 7.63
C THR A 96 2.58 -7.31 6.36
N LEU A 97 2.65 -5.99 6.43
CA LEU A 97 3.11 -5.14 5.33
C LEU A 97 4.38 -4.43 5.76
N GLU A 98 5.32 -4.29 4.84
CA GLU A 98 6.56 -3.56 5.07
C GLU A 98 6.89 -2.72 3.86
N VAL A 99 7.38 -1.50 4.11
CA VAL A 99 7.89 -0.65 3.03
C VAL A 99 9.34 -0.36 3.33
N ILE A 100 10.18 -0.61 2.34
CA ILE A 100 11.62 -0.33 2.45
C ILE A 100 12.02 0.73 1.44
N ASP A 101 13.08 1.46 1.78
CA ASP A 101 13.76 2.35 0.86
C ASP A 101 14.68 1.50 -0.01
N THR A 102 14.52 1.59 -1.33
CA THR A 102 15.27 0.75 -2.25
C THR A 102 16.78 1.00 -2.15
N ASP A 103 17.20 2.25 -2.06
CA ASP A 103 18.62 2.57 -2.05
C ASP A 103 19.31 2.10 -0.78
N SER A 104 18.73 2.43 0.38
CA SER A 104 19.38 2.13 1.67
C SER A 104 18.99 0.79 2.25
N ASN A 105 17.97 0.15 1.70
CA ASN A 105 17.39 -1.09 2.24
C ASN A 105 16.88 -0.90 3.66
N ARG A 106 16.47 0.31 3.99
CA ARG A 106 16.01 0.65 5.33
C ARG A 106 14.50 0.50 5.42
N LEU A 107 14.04 -0.06 6.52
CA LEU A 107 12.61 -0.18 6.78
C LEU A 107 12.02 1.19 7.06
N LEU A 108 11.04 1.60 6.28
CA LEU A 108 10.37 2.88 6.45
C LEU A 108 9.08 2.75 7.24
N TRP A 109 8.42 1.61 7.11
CA TRP A 109 7.12 1.41 7.76
C TRP A 109 6.81 -0.08 7.80
N ARG A 110 6.16 -0.49 8.87
CA ARG A 110 5.68 -1.86 9.02
C ARG A 110 4.41 -1.85 9.83
N ASP A 111 3.43 -2.64 9.42
CA ASP A 111 2.20 -2.79 10.19
C ASP A 111 1.58 -4.15 9.92
N THR A 112 0.69 -4.57 10.82
CA THR A 112 0.03 -5.86 10.75
C THR A 112 -1.47 -5.66 10.83
N SER A 113 -2.19 -6.41 10.01
CA SER A 113 -3.65 -6.46 10.03
C SER A 113 -4.09 -7.90 10.26
N SER A 114 -5.22 -8.08 10.93
CA SER A 114 -5.77 -9.41 11.16
C SER A 114 -7.27 -9.39 10.95
N ALA A 115 -7.80 -10.50 10.47
CA ALA A 115 -9.24 -10.66 10.32
C ALA A 115 -9.59 -12.13 10.43
N ALA A 116 -10.85 -12.43 10.73
CA ALA A 116 -11.31 -13.79 10.80
C ALA A 116 -11.09 -14.47 9.45
N ARG A 117 -10.77 -15.75 9.49
CA ARG A 117 -10.58 -16.54 8.28
C ARG A 117 -11.79 -16.41 7.38
N GLY A 118 -11.57 -16.10 6.12
CA GLY A 118 -12.63 -15.93 5.15
C GLY A 118 -13.27 -14.56 5.11
N ASP A 119 -12.99 -13.70 6.10
CA ASP A 119 -13.55 -12.35 6.11
C ASP A 119 -12.63 -11.40 5.35
N THR A 120 -12.66 -11.53 4.03
CA THR A 120 -11.79 -10.75 3.16
C THR A 120 -12.19 -9.29 3.13
N ILE A 121 -13.46 -8.98 3.37
CA ILE A 121 -13.93 -7.59 3.39
C ILE A 121 -13.29 -6.86 4.57
N ALA A 122 -13.35 -7.45 5.76
CA ALA A 122 -12.73 -6.84 6.93
C ALA A 122 -11.23 -6.69 6.75
N LEU A 123 -10.58 -7.70 6.17
CA LEU A 123 -9.14 -7.66 5.94
C LEU A 123 -8.76 -6.51 5.01
N ARG A 124 -9.49 -6.36 3.90
CA ARG A 124 -9.23 -5.28 2.95
C ARG A 124 -9.43 -3.91 3.59
N GLN A 125 -10.48 -3.78 4.40
CA GLN A 125 -10.74 -2.51 5.08
C GLN A 125 -9.62 -2.16 6.04
N GLN A 126 -9.12 -3.13 6.79
CA GLN A 126 -8.02 -2.90 7.71
C GLN A 126 -6.74 -2.51 6.97
N ILE A 127 -6.42 -3.22 5.91
CA ILE A 127 -5.23 -2.92 5.13
C ILE A 127 -5.31 -1.50 4.59
N GLY A 128 -6.45 -1.13 3.99
CA GLY A 128 -6.63 0.21 3.47
C GLY A 128 -6.49 1.27 4.54
N GLN A 129 -7.08 1.03 5.72
CA GLN A 129 -7.00 1.97 6.82
C GLN A 129 -5.57 2.14 7.33
N ARG A 130 -4.82 1.03 7.45
CA ARG A 130 -3.43 1.08 7.90
C ARG A 130 -2.57 1.85 6.91
N LEU A 131 -2.81 1.67 5.62
CA LEU A 131 -2.06 2.40 4.60
C LEU A 131 -2.36 3.90 4.69
N ARG A 132 -3.62 4.26 4.78
CA ARG A 132 -4.00 5.67 4.80
C ARG A 132 -3.56 6.37 6.07
N GLN A 133 -3.65 5.71 7.22
CA GLN A 133 -3.32 6.32 8.50
C GLN A 133 -1.83 6.23 8.83
N GLY A 134 -1.15 5.18 8.36
CA GLY A 134 0.23 4.94 8.73
C GLY A 134 1.24 5.27 7.64
N LEU A 135 0.99 4.81 6.43
CA LEU A 135 1.97 4.96 5.37
C LEU A 135 1.87 6.31 4.66
N PHE A 136 0.67 6.74 4.31
CA PHE A 136 0.52 8.00 3.58
C PHE A 136 1.18 9.19 4.28
N PRO A 137 1.05 9.36 5.60
CA PRO A 137 1.72 10.46 6.26
C PRO A 137 3.24 10.44 6.13
N ILE A 138 3.83 9.26 5.98
CA ILE A 138 5.29 9.14 5.83
C ILE A 138 5.74 9.75 4.50
N PHE A 139 4.92 9.61 3.46
CA PHE A 139 5.24 10.19 2.16
C PHE A 139 4.79 11.64 2.05
N GLY A 140 4.37 12.19 3.16
CA GLY A 140 4.30 13.56 3.18
C GLY A 140 3.06 14.21 3.16
N ALA A 141 3.27 15.31 3.37
CA ALA A 141 2.31 16.26 3.29
C ALA A 141 1.53 16.15 2.03
N ALA A 142 2.10 15.56 1.06
CA ALA A 142 1.41 15.41 -0.18
C ALA A 142 0.21 14.52 -0.05
N ALA A 143 0.19 13.71 0.93
CA ALA A 143 -0.96 12.88 1.06
C ALA A 143 -2.08 13.67 1.50
N PRO A 144 -2.50 14.37 1.67
CA PRO A 144 -3.69 14.70 1.99
C PRO A 144 -4.42 15.49 1.70
N ALA A 145 -4.44 15.66 1.90
CA ALA A 145 -5.31 16.24 2.02
C ALA A 145 -6.44 15.92 1.68
N VAL A 146 -6.28 15.78 1.67
CA VAL A 146 -7.16 15.47 1.37
C VAL A 146 -8.05 15.35 1.54
N GLU A 147 -7.89 15.61 1.74
CA GLU A 147 -8.65 15.43 2.06
C GLU A 147 -9.37 15.62 2.32
N THR A 148 -9.10 16.20 2.56
CA THR A 148 -9.79 16.19 3.07
C THR A 148 -10.30 16.27 3.01
N GLU A 149 -10.29 16.72 3.10
CA GLU A 149 -10.90 16.59 3.43
C GLU A 149 -11.47 16.49 3.46
N THR A 150 -11.44 17.13 3.40
CA THR A 150 -12.07 16.78 3.82
C THR A 150 -12.51 16.72 4.18
N LYS A 151 -12.81 17.32 4.45
CA LYS A 151 -13.34 17.11 5.22
C LYS A 151 -13.74 17.32 5.46
N PRO A 152 -13.97 17.79 5.33
CA PRO A 152 -14.47 17.70 5.95
C PRO A 152 -14.62 17.83 6.31
N LYS A 153 -14.90 18.21 6.34
CA LYS A 153 -15.17 18.04 6.98
C LYS A 153 -15.74 17.75 7.25
N ASN A 154 -15.92 18.49 7.05
CA ASN A 154 -16.48 17.91 7.53
C ASN A 154 -16.90 17.38 7.58
N PRO A 155 -17.46 17.62 7.62
CA PRO A 155 -17.90 16.85 7.91
C PRO A 155 -18.31 16.50 7.63
N GLU A 156 -18.74 16.82 7.51
CA GLU A 156 -19.18 16.25 7.44
C GLU A 156 -19.14 15.94 6.67
N ALA A 157 -19.08 16.55 6.24
CA ALA A 157 -19.00 15.92 5.79
C ALA A 157 -18.74 15.48 5.31
N TYR A 158 -18.42 15.58 5.01
CA TYR A 158 -18.29 14.73 4.82
C TYR A 158 -18.46 14.25 4.90
N ASP A 159 -19.02 14.89 5.07
CA ASP A 159 -19.19 14.22 5.56
C ASP A 159 -19.38 13.73 5.10
N LEU A 160 -19.60 14.14 4.83
CA LEU A 160 -19.77 13.61 4.74
C LEU A 160 -19.58 13.19 4.17
N TYR A 161 -19.55 13.59 3.75
CA TYR A 161 -19.37 13.08 3.46
C TYR A 161 -19.22 12.71 3.59
N LEU A 162 -19.02 13.17 3.52
CA LEU A 162 -18.93 12.79 4.11
C LEU A 162 -19.18 12.53 4.43
N ARG A 163 -19.74 13.11 4.67
CA ARG A 163 -19.97 12.94 5.38
C ARG A 163 -19.95 12.62 5.48
N SER A 164 -20.21 13.45 5.14
CA SER A 164 -20.11 13.16 5.60
C SER A 164 -19.58 13.04 5.66
N LYS A 165 -19.29 13.16 5.79
CA LYS A 165 -18.93 13.03 6.30
C LYS A 165 -18.79 12.72 6.78
N SER A 166 -19.26 13.47 6.69
CA SER A 166 -19.12 13.20 7.48
C SER A 166 -19.04 12.86 7.67
N SER A 167 -19.05 13.06 7.75
CA SER A 167 -18.99 12.69 8.33
C SER A 167 -18.83 12.47 8.40
#